data_a0300f2104359b0458a8a847f82056da
#
_entry.id   a0300f2104359b0458a8a847f82056da
#
_cell.length_a   1.000
_cell.length_b   1.000
_cell.length_c   1.000
_cell.angle_alpha   90.00
_cell.angle_beta   90.00
_cell.angle_gamma   90.00
#
_symmetry.space_group_name_H-M   'P 1'
#
loop_
_entity.id
_entity.type
_entity.pdbx_description
1 polymer ?
#
loop_
_entity_poly.entity_id
_entity_poly.type
_entity_poly.pdbx_seq_one_letter_code
_entity_poly.pdbx_strand_id
1 'polypeptide(L)'
;MKFGISIPVTIGEKWKEKLLECLPQIEEYGFSSLLVWDHYMLPEKYGVKSNNTIDAWTLLSFIAANTTKIKLGTCVTPIPFRPPQLLAKIVSSLDNISNGRVILGVGAGWHKPEFDAYSSWDNNKIRFEKTAEGLELMKKLWTEDVVNFNGKH
;
A
#
# COMPACT_ATOMS: atom_id res chain seq x y z
N MET A 1 20.59 -14.19 -1.48
CA MET A 1 19.65 -13.33 -2.22
C MET A 1 18.29 -13.46 -1.58
N LYS A 2 17.48 -12.40 -1.55
CA LYS A 2 16.10 -12.45 -1.04
C LYS A 2 15.12 -12.21 -2.19
N PHE A 3 14.06 -12.98 -2.25
CA PHE A 3 13.02 -12.84 -3.26
C PHE A 3 11.70 -12.41 -2.62
N GLY A 4 11.00 -11.48 -3.28
CA GLY A 4 9.63 -11.11 -2.94
C GLY A 4 8.67 -11.49 -4.06
N ILE A 5 7.40 -11.59 -3.72
CA ILE A 5 6.32 -11.76 -4.67
C ILE A 5 5.45 -10.51 -4.66
N SER A 6 4.96 -10.10 -5.83
CA SER A 6 4.00 -8.99 -5.94
C SER A 6 2.69 -9.50 -6.52
N ILE A 7 1.59 -9.13 -5.91
CA ILE A 7 0.25 -9.49 -6.35
C ILE A 7 -0.60 -8.24 -6.62
N PRO A 8 -1.49 -8.28 -7.63
CA PRO A 8 -2.44 -7.21 -7.87
C PRO A 8 -3.55 -7.19 -6.81
N VAL A 9 -4.21 -6.07 -6.67
CA VAL A 9 -5.39 -5.89 -5.81
C VAL A 9 -6.71 -6.30 -6.49
N THR A 10 -6.64 -7.04 -7.58
CA THR A 10 -7.82 -7.50 -8.32
C THR A 10 -8.47 -8.69 -7.66
N ILE A 11 -9.80 -8.66 -7.58
CA ILE A 11 -10.60 -9.75 -7.05
C ILE A 11 -11.40 -10.41 -8.18
N GLY A 12 -11.34 -11.73 -8.24
CA GLY A 12 -12.10 -12.58 -9.17
C GLY A 12 -12.86 -13.64 -8.39
N GLU A 13 -13.43 -14.61 -9.09
CA GLU A 13 -14.08 -15.74 -8.42
C GLU A 13 -13.12 -16.48 -7.49
N LYS A 14 -13.59 -16.77 -6.28
CA LYS A 14 -12.85 -17.52 -5.25
C LYS A 14 -11.46 -16.95 -4.93
N TRP A 15 -11.28 -15.62 -5.11
CA TRP A 15 -9.98 -14.99 -4.88
C TRP A 15 -9.49 -15.19 -3.44
N LYS A 16 -10.42 -15.13 -2.48
CA LYS A 16 -10.12 -15.27 -1.05
C LYS A 16 -9.64 -16.68 -0.72
N GLU A 17 -10.34 -17.69 -1.20
CA GLU A 17 -9.99 -19.10 -0.99
C GLU A 17 -8.61 -19.40 -1.61
N LYS A 18 -8.40 -18.98 -2.85
CA LYS A 18 -7.11 -19.14 -3.54
C LYS A 18 -5.96 -18.45 -2.80
N LEU A 19 -6.21 -17.22 -2.31
CA LEU A 19 -5.19 -16.51 -1.55
C LEU A 19 -4.83 -17.26 -0.26
N LEU A 20 -5.84 -17.72 0.51
CA LEU A 20 -5.63 -18.49 1.74
C LEU A 20 -4.88 -19.82 1.50
N GLU A 21 -5.10 -20.47 0.37
CA GLU A 21 -4.35 -21.68 -0.02
C GLU A 21 -2.88 -21.36 -0.38
N CYS A 22 -2.61 -20.20 -0.98
CA CYS A 22 -1.27 -19.80 -1.40
C CYS A 22 -0.41 -19.24 -0.26
N LEU A 23 -0.98 -18.56 0.73
CA LEU A 23 -0.20 -17.88 1.77
C LEU A 23 0.77 -18.79 2.53
N PRO A 24 0.37 -19.99 3.01
CA PRO A 24 1.29 -20.92 3.66
C PRO A 24 2.42 -21.37 2.74
N GLN A 25 2.11 -21.62 1.46
CA GLN A 25 3.09 -22.06 0.45
C GLN A 25 4.13 -20.97 0.18
N ILE A 26 3.72 -19.70 0.14
CA ILE A 26 4.62 -18.56 -0.06
C ILE A 26 5.65 -18.48 1.10
N GLU A 27 5.21 -18.69 2.34
CA GLU A 27 6.11 -18.73 3.50
C GLU A 27 7.02 -19.97 3.49
N GLU A 28 6.50 -21.14 3.11
CA GLU A 28 7.25 -22.40 3.02
C GLU A 28 8.34 -22.36 1.95
N TYR A 29 8.07 -21.78 0.78
CA TYR A 29 9.05 -21.59 -0.29
C TYR A 29 10.10 -20.51 0.01
N GLY A 30 10.01 -19.84 1.16
CA GLY A 30 11.02 -18.91 1.64
C GLY A 30 11.03 -17.54 0.94
N PHE A 31 9.90 -17.12 0.40
CA PHE A 31 9.75 -15.73 -0.05
C PHE A 31 9.90 -14.78 1.14
N SER A 32 10.69 -13.72 0.95
CA SER A 32 10.99 -12.76 2.03
C SER A 32 9.95 -11.66 2.19
N SER A 33 9.19 -11.38 1.14
CA SER A 33 8.16 -10.35 1.15
C SER A 33 7.02 -10.64 0.18
N LEU A 34 5.81 -10.20 0.56
CA LEU A 34 4.64 -10.15 -0.29
C LEU A 34 4.21 -8.69 -0.39
N LEU A 35 4.17 -8.18 -1.62
CA LEU A 35 3.85 -6.80 -1.94
C LEU A 35 2.55 -6.74 -2.73
N VAL A 36 1.72 -5.75 -2.45
CA VAL A 36 0.48 -5.51 -3.21
C VAL A 36 0.55 -4.16 -3.94
N TRP A 37 -0.16 -4.07 -5.05
CA TRP A 37 -0.35 -2.79 -5.73
C TRP A 37 -1.37 -1.94 -4.97
N ASP A 38 -1.12 -0.66 -4.80
CA ASP A 38 -2.09 0.24 -4.19
C ASP A 38 -2.82 1.02 -5.29
N HIS A 39 -3.88 0.39 -5.78
CA HIS A 39 -4.77 0.94 -6.80
C HIS A 39 -6.23 0.79 -6.37
N TYR A 40 -7.00 1.86 -6.51
CA TYR A 40 -8.46 1.85 -6.36
C TYR A 40 -9.17 1.46 -7.65
N MET A 41 -8.56 1.79 -8.78
CA MET A 41 -9.03 1.48 -10.13
C MET A 41 -7.85 1.07 -10.99
N LEU A 42 -8.00 0.02 -11.78
CA LEU A 42 -6.98 -0.37 -12.75
C LEU A 42 -7.42 0.01 -14.17
N PRO A 43 -6.48 0.43 -15.03
CA PRO A 43 -6.77 0.62 -16.44
C PRO A 43 -7.32 -0.65 -17.09
N GLU A 44 -8.29 -0.52 -18.00
CA GLU A 44 -8.92 -1.63 -18.71
C GLU A 44 -7.91 -2.54 -19.45
N LYS A 45 -6.76 -1.98 -19.84
CA LYS A 45 -5.67 -2.75 -20.47
C LYS A 45 -5.16 -3.93 -19.64
N TYR A 46 -5.42 -3.94 -18.33
CA TYR A 46 -5.10 -5.07 -17.45
C TYR A 46 -6.19 -6.14 -17.41
N GLY A 47 -7.25 -6.01 -18.25
CA GLY A 47 -8.31 -7.01 -18.39
C GLY A 47 -9.24 -7.12 -17.18
N VAL A 48 -9.23 -6.15 -16.30
CA VAL A 48 -10.03 -6.11 -15.07
C VAL A 48 -11.05 -5.00 -15.17
N LYS A 49 -12.30 -5.27 -14.76
CA LYS A 49 -13.26 -4.20 -14.57
C LYS A 49 -12.75 -3.28 -13.45
N SER A 50 -12.78 -1.99 -13.68
CA SER A 50 -12.17 -0.97 -12.81
C SER A 50 -12.63 -1.02 -11.34
N ASN A 51 -13.80 -1.55 -11.06
CA ASN A 51 -14.39 -1.67 -9.72
C ASN A 51 -14.15 -3.01 -9.03
N ASN A 52 -13.42 -3.95 -9.66
CA ASN A 52 -13.09 -5.25 -9.08
C ASN A 52 -11.70 -5.21 -8.39
N THR A 53 -11.48 -4.20 -7.57
CA THR A 53 -10.27 -4.05 -6.76
C THR A 53 -10.62 -4.04 -5.27
N ILE A 54 -9.67 -4.45 -4.44
CA ILE A 54 -9.73 -4.32 -2.99
C ILE A 54 -8.69 -3.30 -2.53
N ASP A 55 -9.00 -2.51 -1.51
CA ASP A 55 -8.03 -1.59 -0.92
C ASP A 55 -6.78 -2.33 -0.44
N ALA A 56 -5.61 -1.81 -0.83
CA ALA A 56 -4.33 -2.49 -0.56
C ALA A 56 -4.05 -2.70 0.93
N TRP A 57 -4.36 -1.72 1.76
CA TRP A 57 -4.08 -1.79 3.20
C TRP A 57 -5.05 -2.72 3.92
N THR A 58 -6.30 -2.78 3.45
CA THR A 58 -7.29 -3.77 3.89
C THR A 58 -6.85 -5.19 3.51
N LEU A 59 -6.37 -5.39 2.28
CA LEU A 59 -5.85 -6.68 1.83
C LEU A 59 -4.60 -7.09 2.62
N LEU A 60 -3.66 -6.17 2.85
CA LEU A 60 -2.47 -6.44 3.66
C LEU A 60 -2.81 -6.80 5.10
N SER A 61 -3.85 -6.18 5.69
CA SER A 61 -4.32 -6.54 7.03
C SER A 61 -4.87 -7.97 7.07
N PHE A 62 -5.63 -8.36 6.05
CA PHE A 62 -6.11 -9.74 5.89
C PHE A 62 -4.95 -10.73 5.74
N ILE A 63 -3.95 -10.41 4.91
CA ILE A 63 -2.76 -11.24 4.73
C ILE A 63 -1.95 -11.32 6.04
N ALA A 64 -1.79 -10.22 6.76
CA ALA A 64 -1.08 -10.18 8.03
C ALA A 64 -1.66 -11.14 9.08
N ALA A 65 -3.00 -11.23 9.13
CA ALA A 65 -3.72 -12.14 10.03
C ALA A 65 -3.58 -13.62 9.65
N ASN A 66 -3.21 -13.93 8.40
CA ASN A 66 -3.08 -15.29 7.87
C ASN A 66 -1.63 -15.70 7.56
N THR A 67 -0.66 -14.93 8.03
CA THR A 67 0.79 -15.19 7.86
C THR A 67 1.53 -14.84 9.13
N THR A 68 2.76 -15.37 9.29
CA THR A 68 3.52 -15.19 10.53
C THR A 68 4.93 -14.64 10.33
N LYS A 69 5.53 -14.82 9.17
CA LYS A 69 6.96 -14.53 8.92
C LYS A 69 7.20 -13.55 7.79
N ILE A 70 6.43 -13.67 6.71
CA ILE A 70 6.66 -12.88 5.50
C ILE A 70 6.46 -11.40 5.75
N LYS A 71 7.33 -10.56 5.22
CA LYS A 71 7.15 -9.12 5.23
C LYS A 71 6.05 -8.72 4.26
N LEU A 72 5.29 -7.70 4.62
CA LEU A 72 4.08 -7.26 3.92
C LEU A 72 4.22 -5.81 3.52
N GLY A 73 3.82 -5.47 2.32
CA GLY A 73 3.91 -4.08 1.93
C GLY A 73 3.27 -3.74 0.60
N THR A 74 3.49 -2.51 0.18
CA THR A 74 2.98 -1.99 -1.08
C THR A 74 4.11 -1.82 -2.11
N CYS A 75 3.79 -2.04 -3.36
CA CYS A 75 4.66 -1.72 -4.49
C CYS A 75 3.82 -1.12 -5.62
N VAL A 76 3.49 0.16 -5.44
CA VAL A 76 3.80 1.14 -4.40
C VAL A 76 2.53 1.88 -3.97
N THR A 77 2.52 2.47 -2.77
CA THR A 77 1.49 3.42 -2.34
C THR A 77 1.81 4.81 -2.89
N PRO A 78 0.94 5.43 -3.69
CA PRO A 78 1.04 6.84 -4.02
C PRO A 78 0.72 7.70 -2.79
N ILE A 79 1.73 8.40 -2.26
CA ILE A 79 1.53 9.25 -1.06
C ILE A 79 0.40 10.28 -1.24
N PRO A 80 0.23 10.94 -2.41
CA PRO A 80 -0.85 11.90 -2.59
C PRO A 80 -2.27 11.30 -2.68
N PHE A 81 -2.45 9.99 -2.59
CA PHE A 81 -3.78 9.37 -2.60
C PHE A 81 -4.56 9.60 -1.32
N ARG A 82 -3.86 9.68 -0.19
CA ARG A 82 -4.47 9.80 1.14
C ARG A 82 -3.82 10.93 1.92
N PRO A 83 -4.51 11.54 2.87
CA PRO A 83 -3.86 12.41 3.84
C PRO A 83 -2.68 11.67 4.51
N PRO A 84 -1.45 12.20 4.48
CA PRO A 84 -0.27 11.48 4.95
C PRO A 84 -0.35 11.10 6.44
N GLN A 85 -1.02 11.90 7.26
CA GLN A 85 -1.26 11.57 8.68
C GLN A 85 -2.19 10.36 8.84
N LEU A 86 -3.19 10.19 7.98
CA LEU A 86 -4.05 9.01 7.97
C LEU A 86 -3.25 7.78 7.52
N LEU A 87 -2.47 7.92 6.46
CA LEU A 87 -1.62 6.83 5.98
C LEU A 87 -0.59 6.42 7.05
N ALA A 88 0.04 7.37 7.73
CA ALA A 88 0.95 7.09 8.84
C ALA A 88 0.29 6.22 9.92
N LYS A 89 -0.98 6.54 10.25
CA LYS A 89 -1.76 5.76 11.23
C LYS A 89 -2.08 4.35 10.72
N ILE A 90 -2.49 4.20 9.47
CA ILE A 90 -2.77 2.90 8.85
C ILE A 90 -1.52 2.02 8.88
N VAL A 91 -0.38 2.56 8.41
CA VAL A 91 0.90 1.85 8.33
C VAL A 91 1.37 1.40 9.71
N SER A 92 1.38 2.30 10.70
CA SER A 92 1.81 1.97 12.07
C SER A 92 0.88 0.95 12.74
N SER A 93 -0.42 1.02 12.46
CA SER A 93 -1.38 0.04 12.98
C SER A 93 -1.11 -1.35 12.41
N LEU A 94 -0.91 -1.45 11.10
CA LEU A 94 -0.58 -2.73 10.46
C LEU A 94 0.78 -3.26 10.91
N ASP A 95 1.76 -2.38 11.09
CA ASP A 95 3.09 -2.78 11.57
C ASP A 95 3.00 -3.38 12.98
N ASN A 96 2.25 -2.75 13.87
CA ASN A 96 1.98 -3.27 15.22
C ASN A 96 1.25 -4.63 15.18
N ILE A 97 0.15 -4.74 14.42
CA ILE A 97 -0.63 -5.99 14.28
C ILE A 97 0.23 -7.11 13.70
N SER A 98 1.12 -6.78 12.78
CA SER A 98 1.98 -7.76 12.10
C SER A 98 3.30 -8.05 12.82
N ASN A 99 3.57 -7.45 13.98
CA ASN A 99 4.83 -7.56 14.72
C ASN A 99 6.06 -7.09 13.92
N GLY A 100 5.99 -5.90 13.33
CA GLY A 100 7.13 -5.27 12.65
C GLY A 100 7.43 -5.84 11.26
N ARG A 101 6.42 -6.33 10.55
CA ARG A 101 6.60 -6.94 9.22
C ARG A 101 6.31 -6.00 8.04
N VAL A 102 5.93 -4.75 8.30
CA VAL A 102 5.51 -3.85 7.21
C VAL A 102 6.70 -3.30 6.42
N ILE A 103 6.51 -3.24 5.11
CA ILE A 103 7.34 -2.51 4.15
C ILE A 103 6.46 -1.46 3.48
N LEU A 104 6.80 -0.18 3.62
CA LEU A 104 6.12 0.88 2.91
C LEU A 104 6.88 1.22 1.63
N GLY A 105 6.44 0.68 0.50
CA GLY A 105 6.89 1.12 -0.82
C GLY A 105 6.09 2.33 -1.27
N VAL A 106 6.78 3.39 -1.69
CA VAL A 106 6.17 4.69 -1.96
C VAL A 106 6.34 5.17 -3.39
N GLY A 107 5.39 5.94 -3.89
CA GLY A 107 5.42 6.58 -5.19
C GLY A 107 4.61 7.87 -5.22
N ALA A 108 4.71 8.61 -6.34
CA ALA A 108 3.96 9.85 -6.55
C ALA A 108 2.63 9.64 -7.30
N GLY A 109 2.35 8.42 -7.74
CA GLY A 109 1.19 8.09 -8.55
C GLY A 109 1.32 8.46 -10.03
N TRP A 110 0.50 7.82 -10.87
CA TRP A 110 0.55 8.00 -12.33
C TRP A 110 -0.81 7.90 -13.01
N HIS A 111 -1.80 7.27 -12.39
CA HIS A 111 -3.08 6.97 -13.02
C HIS A 111 -4.10 8.08 -12.73
N LYS A 112 -4.15 9.07 -13.62
CA LYS A 112 -5.02 10.25 -13.47
C LYS A 112 -6.48 9.93 -13.11
N PRO A 113 -7.17 8.94 -13.75
CA PRO A 113 -8.56 8.64 -13.41
C PRO A 113 -8.79 8.27 -11.94
N GLU A 114 -7.85 7.61 -11.30
CA GLU A 114 -7.94 7.32 -9.84
C GLU A 114 -7.83 8.59 -9.01
N PHE A 115 -6.89 9.47 -9.37
CA PHE A 115 -6.73 10.74 -8.67
C PHE A 115 -7.98 11.62 -8.82
N ASP A 116 -8.56 11.70 -10.03
CA ASP A 116 -9.79 12.46 -10.26
C ASP A 116 -10.98 11.93 -9.44
N ALA A 117 -11.02 10.62 -9.17
CA ALA A 117 -12.10 9.97 -8.45
C ALA A 117 -11.91 9.98 -6.92
N TYR A 118 -10.69 9.86 -6.42
CA TYR A 118 -10.42 9.58 -5.00
C TYR A 118 -9.54 10.65 -4.30
N SER A 119 -8.91 11.55 -5.06
CA SER A 119 -8.00 12.56 -4.54
C SER A 119 -8.00 13.79 -5.42
N SER A 120 -6.84 14.36 -5.70
CA SER A 120 -6.66 15.45 -6.66
C SER A 120 -5.49 15.19 -7.61
N TRP A 121 -5.71 15.44 -8.90
CA TRP A 121 -4.67 15.32 -9.89
C TRP A 121 -3.88 16.62 -10.01
N ASP A 122 -2.60 16.53 -9.73
CA ASP A 122 -1.63 17.61 -9.92
C ASP A 122 -0.61 17.26 -11.01
N ASN A 123 0.15 18.26 -11.46
CA ASN A 123 1.30 17.99 -12.32
C ASN A 123 2.40 17.19 -11.60
N ASN A 124 3.33 16.64 -12.36
CA ASN A 124 4.38 15.77 -11.82
C ASN A 124 5.17 16.44 -10.68
N LYS A 125 5.55 17.71 -10.87
CA LYS A 125 6.35 18.44 -9.88
C LYS A 125 5.61 18.50 -8.53
N ILE A 126 4.36 18.90 -8.53
CA ILE A 126 3.53 19.01 -7.31
C ILE A 126 3.34 17.64 -6.67
N ARG A 127 3.07 16.59 -7.45
CA ARG A 127 2.94 15.24 -6.88
C ARG A 127 4.23 14.75 -6.21
N PHE A 128 5.40 15.04 -6.78
CA PHE A 128 6.69 14.72 -6.14
C PHE A 128 6.92 15.57 -4.89
N GLU A 129 6.59 16.85 -4.91
CA GLU A 129 6.67 17.73 -3.72
C GLU A 129 5.77 17.20 -2.60
N LYS A 130 4.49 16.89 -2.89
CA LYS A 130 3.56 16.28 -1.94
C LYS A 130 4.05 14.93 -1.40
N THR A 131 4.70 14.13 -2.24
CA THR A 131 5.27 12.85 -1.82
C THR A 131 6.39 13.07 -0.81
N ALA A 132 7.32 13.97 -1.10
CA ALA A 132 8.44 14.27 -0.20
C ALA A 132 7.96 14.84 1.14
N GLU A 133 7.07 15.83 1.10
CA GLU A 133 6.49 16.47 2.28
C GLU A 133 5.67 15.49 3.13
N GLY A 134 4.84 14.68 2.47
CA GLY A 134 4.06 13.65 3.16
C GLY A 134 4.92 12.61 3.87
N LEU A 135 6.03 12.18 3.25
CA LEU A 135 7.00 11.27 3.88
C LEU A 135 7.71 11.91 5.09
N GLU A 136 8.04 13.20 5.00
CA GLU A 136 8.62 13.92 6.12
C GLU A 136 7.65 13.98 7.31
N LEU A 137 6.39 14.36 7.04
CA LEU A 137 5.35 14.38 8.07
C LEU A 137 5.14 12.99 8.68
N MET A 138 5.04 11.94 7.87
CA MET A 138 4.86 10.57 8.36
C MET A 138 6.02 10.13 9.26
N LYS A 139 7.27 10.44 8.90
CA LYS A 139 8.43 10.15 9.76
C LYS A 139 8.33 10.84 11.11
N LYS A 140 7.98 12.12 11.14
CA LYS A 140 7.78 12.86 12.40
C LYS A 140 6.70 12.22 13.26
N LEU A 141 5.54 11.87 12.66
CA LEU A 141 4.43 11.21 13.36
C LEU A 141 4.81 9.84 13.97
N TRP A 142 5.84 9.19 13.48
CA TRP A 142 6.33 7.91 14.03
C TRP A 142 7.44 8.07 15.06
N THR A 143 8.06 9.24 15.17
CA THR A 143 9.27 9.42 15.99
C THR A 143 9.18 10.53 17.02
N GLU A 144 8.18 11.42 16.94
CA GLU A 144 8.02 12.57 17.83
C GLU A 144 6.72 12.44 18.64
N ASP A 145 6.73 12.78 19.91
CA ASP A 145 5.54 12.72 20.79
C ASP A 145 4.48 13.74 20.38
N VAL A 146 4.90 14.93 19.96
CA VAL A 146 4.03 16.01 19.48
C VAL A 146 4.58 16.58 18.20
N VAL A 147 3.78 16.53 17.14
CA VAL A 147 4.16 17.03 15.82
C VAL A 147 3.42 18.31 15.48
N ASN A 148 4.19 19.40 15.27
CA ASN A 148 3.72 20.61 14.60
C ASN A 148 4.39 20.68 13.23
N PHE A 149 3.58 20.61 12.17
CA PHE A 149 4.06 20.55 10.80
C PHE A 149 3.41 21.64 9.95
N ASN A 150 4.23 22.54 9.40
CA ASN A 150 3.82 23.59 8.48
C ASN A 150 4.36 23.26 7.10
N GLY A 151 3.61 22.46 6.36
CA GLY A 151 3.92 22.12 4.99
C GLY A 151 3.45 23.17 3.99
N LYS A 152 3.85 22.98 2.74
CA LYS A 152 3.42 23.79 1.60
C LYS A 152 2.11 23.26 0.99
N HIS A 153 1.84 21.98 1.14
CA HIS A 153 0.76 21.26 0.45
C HIS A 153 -0.28 20.67 1.38
#